data_533049bbaf6aa5b627435ce14b087ab6
#
_entry.id   533049bbaf6aa5b627435ce14b087ab6
#
_cell.length_a   1.000
_cell.length_b   1.000
_cell.length_c   1.000
_cell.angle_alpha   90.00
_cell.angle_beta   90.00
_cell.angle_gamma   90.00
#
_symmetry.space_group_name_H-M   'P 1'
#
loop_
_entity.id
_entity.type
_entity.pdbx_description
1 polymer ?
#
loop_
_entity_poly.entity_id
_entity_poly.type
_entity_poly.pdbx_seq_one_letter_code
_entity_poly.pdbx_strand_id
1 'polypeptide(L)'
;MKSIYFKILILAFMASSLYSYAWGLTGHRVIADIAENHLSRKARREIKKMMGRERLAYWANWPDFIKSDTTGAWKQASSWHYVNIDPQTDFKAFEQNLKAQAGPSLYTQVNTLSSQIKDKNTSEKDRKIALIFLIHIMGDLAQPLHVGRAEDLGGNKINVTYFGEKTNLHSVWDGKLVDSQNTATQNILSF
;
A
#
# COMPACT_ATOMS: atom_id res chain seq x y z
N MET A 1 -16.67 34.74 20.04
CA MET A 1 -16.27 34.31 18.68
C MET A 1 -14.88 33.65 18.62
N LYS A 2 -13.81 34.22 19.17
CA LYS A 2 -12.44 33.63 19.13
C LYS A 2 -12.34 32.21 19.70
N SER A 3 -13.12 31.85 20.73
CA SER A 3 -13.10 30.51 21.36
C SER A 3 -13.71 29.39 20.48
N ILE A 4 -14.69 29.71 19.60
CA ILE A 4 -15.31 28.75 18.70
C ILE A 4 -14.37 28.38 17.56
N TYR A 5 -13.69 29.35 16.97
CA TYR A 5 -12.70 29.11 15.91
C TYR A 5 -11.51 28.29 16.42
N PHE A 6 -11.06 28.51 17.64
CA PHE A 6 -9.98 27.73 18.26
C PHE A 6 -10.40 26.26 18.48
N LYS A 7 -11.63 26.00 18.93
CA LYS A 7 -12.17 24.63 19.09
C LYS A 7 -12.37 23.92 17.74
N ILE A 8 -12.80 24.63 16.71
CA ILE A 8 -12.93 24.10 15.34
C ILE A 8 -11.56 23.78 14.78
N LEU A 9 -10.54 24.61 15.00
CA LEU A 9 -9.17 24.38 14.57
C LEU A 9 -8.57 23.14 15.23
N ILE A 10 -8.82 22.91 16.53
CA ILE A 10 -8.36 21.73 17.26
C ILE A 10 -9.09 20.46 16.75
N LEU A 11 -10.40 20.54 16.46
CA LEU A 11 -11.14 19.40 15.88
C LEU A 11 -10.65 19.07 14.47
N ALA A 12 -10.34 20.06 13.65
CA ALA A 12 -9.79 19.87 12.31
C ALA A 12 -8.38 19.25 12.36
N PHE A 13 -7.55 19.65 13.35
CA PHE A 13 -6.23 19.07 13.55
C PHE A 13 -6.27 17.64 14.07
N MET A 14 -7.28 17.29 14.89
CA MET A 14 -7.49 15.90 15.33
C MET A 14 -8.03 14.98 14.23
N ALA A 15 -8.73 15.51 13.23
CA ALA A 15 -9.27 14.72 12.12
C ALA A 15 -8.23 14.38 11.04
N SER A 16 -7.05 15.01 11.05
CA SER A 16 -6.01 14.82 10.04
C SER A 16 -5.09 13.62 10.25
N SER A 17 -5.29 12.82 11.31
CA SER A 17 -4.38 11.75 11.71
C SER A 17 -4.86 10.32 11.43
N LEU A 18 -5.87 10.11 10.58
CA LEU A 18 -6.43 8.76 10.31
C LEU A 18 -6.07 8.18 8.94
N TYR A 19 -5.13 8.78 8.20
CA TYR A 19 -4.62 8.14 6.99
C TYR A 19 -3.43 7.26 7.38
N SER A 20 -3.71 5.97 7.65
CA SER A 20 -2.69 4.94 7.62
C SER A 20 -2.30 4.76 6.14
N TYR A 21 -1.13 5.26 5.78
CA TYR A 21 -0.49 4.89 4.52
C TYR A 21 0.12 3.51 4.75
N ALA A 22 -0.06 2.60 3.80
CA ALA A 22 0.77 1.42 3.60
C ALA A 22 2.26 1.79 3.71
N TRP A 23 3.22 0.96 3.37
CA TRP A 23 4.60 1.47 3.38
C TRP A 23 4.65 2.95 3.07
N GLY A 24 5.27 3.77 3.91
CA GLY A 24 5.40 5.21 3.66
C GLY A 24 6.00 5.47 2.28
N LEU A 25 5.96 6.71 1.81
CA LEU A 25 6.38 7.11 0.46
C LEU A 25 7.73 6.52 0.05
N THR A 26 8.66 6.41 1.00
CA THR A 26 10.01 5.85 0.80
C THR A 26 9.94 4.35 0.55
N GLY A 27 9.17 3.60 1.34
CA GLY A 27 9.08 2.15 1.25
C GLY A 27 8.55 1.67 -0.10
N HIS A 28 7.43 2.22 -0.58
CA HIS A 28 6.89 1.88 -1.90
C HIS A 28 7.85 2.18 -3.03
N ARG A 29 8.56 3.32 -2.99
CA ARG A 29 9.56 3.66 -4.01
C ARG A 29 10.72 2.68 -4.03
N VAL A 30 11.25 2.32 -2.86
CA VAL A 30 12.36 1.37 -2.73
C VAL A 30 11.96 0.00 -3.28
N ILE A 31 10.79 -0.51 -2.89
CA ILE A 31 10.30 -1.81 -3.39
C ILE A 31 10.12 -1.79 -4.91
N ALA A 32 9.56 -0.72 -5.46
CA ALA A 32 9.39 -0.56 -6.90
C ALA A 32 10.73 -0.48 -7.65
N ASP A 33 11.73 0.21 -7.11
CA ASP A 33 13.08 0.27 -7.68
C ASP A 33 13.78 -1.09 -7.63
N ILE A 34 13.67 -1.82 -6.53
CA ILE A 34 14.20 -3.19 -6.42
C ILE A 34 13.53 -4.08 -7.49
N ALA A 35 12.19 -4.04 -7.56
CA ALA A 35 11.44 -4.83 -8.55
C ALA A 35 11.89 -4.49 -9.99
N GLU A 36 12.06 -3.20 -10.32
CA GLU A 36 12.50 -2.76 -11.63
C GLU A 36 13.89 -3.29 -11.99
N ASN A 37 14.82 -3.36 -11.03
CA ASN A 37 16.16 -3.90 -11.25
C ASN A 37 16.15 -5.41 -11.48
N HIS A 38 15.18 -6.14 -10.95
CA HIS A 38 15.05 -7.60 -11.11
C HIS A 38 14.16 -8.03 -12.28
N LEU A 39 13.62 -7.09 -13.07
CA LEU A 39 12.80 -7.42 -14.23
C LEU A 39 13.58 -8.22 -15.28
N SER A 40 12.98 -9.30 -15.78
CA SER A 40 13.47 -9.97 -16.98
C SER A 40 13.46 -9.01 -18.18
N ARG A 41 14.29 -9.30 -19.20
CA ARG A 41 14.33 -8.50 -20.45
C ARG A 41 12.96 -8.41 -21.13
N LYS A 42 12.15 -9.48 -21.05
CA LYS A 42 10.79 -9.51 -21.61
C LYS A 42 9.85 -8.60 -20.80
N ALA A 43 9.82 -8.74 -19.47
CA ALA A 43 8.99 -7.91 -18.60
C ALA A 43 9.34 -6.42 -18.75
N ARG A 44 10.63 -6.08 -18.74
CA ARG A 44 11.09 -4.69 -18.94
C ARG A 44 10.59 -4.10 -20.26
N ARG A 45 10.61 -4.86 -21.36
CA ARG A 45 10.08 -4.39 -22.64
C ARG A 45 8.58 -4.14 -22.62
N GLU A 46 7.80 -5.04 -22.00
CA GLU A 46 6.34 -4.88 -21.92
C GLU A 46 5.95 -3.72 -21.01
N ILE A 47 6.61 -3.57 -19.86
CA ILE A 47 6.41 -2.43 -18.96
C ILE A 47 6.77 -1.12 -19.67
N LYS A 48 7.87 -1.06 -20.43
CA LYS A 48 8.26 0.13 -21.20
C LYS A 48 7.21 0.53 -22.24
N LYS A 49 6.48 -0.42 -22.83
CA LYS A 49 5.38 -0.09 -23.75
C LYS A 49 4.22 0.60 -23.01
N MET A 50 3.90 0.17 -21.79
CA MET A 50 2.81 0.71 -20.97
C MET A 50 3.19 2.02 -20.27
N MET A 51 4.41 2.12 -19.74
CA MET A 51 4.86 3.22 -18.89
C MET A 51 5.75 4.25 -19.61
N GLY A 52 6.18 3.95 -20.83
CA GLY A 52 7.10 4.81 -21.57
C GLY A 52 8.48 4.86 -20.92
N ARG A 53 8.95 6.06 -20.58
CA ARG A 53 10.24 6.30 -19.90
C ARG A 53 10.12 6.46 -18.39
N GLU A 54 8.90 6.40 -17.86
CA GLU A 54 8.64 6.59 -16.44
C GLU A 54 9.09 5.36 -15.65
N ARG A 55 9.76 5.60 -14.53
CA ARG A 55 10.19 4.54 -13.62
C ARG A 55 9.01 4.04 -12.78
N LEU A 56 9.06 2.77 -12.37
CA LEU A 56 8.02 2.17 -11.52
C LEU A 56 7.91 2.91 -10.18
N ALA A 57 9.04 3.32 -9.60
CA ALA A 57 9.09 4.09 -8.36
C ALA A 57 8.36 5.43 -8.41
N TYR A 58 8.25 6.05 -9.60
CA TYR A 58 7.50 7.31 -9.77
C TYR A 58 6.01 7.11 -9.47
N TRP A 59 5.45 5.98 -9.88
CA TRP A 59 4.03 5.67 -9.74
C TRP A 59 3.68 4.88 -8.48
N ALA A 60 4.68 4.38 -7.76
CA ALA A 60 4.47 3.46 -6.64
C ALA A 60 3.58 4.01 -5.52
N ASN A 61 3.51 5.33 -5.35
CA ASN A 61 2.68 5.97 -4.32
C ASN A 61 1.33 6.50 -4.85
N TRP A 62 1.10 6.43 -6.15
CA TRP A 62 -0.13 6.99 -6.74
C TRP A 62 -1.41 6.37 -6.17
N PRO A 63 -1.51 5.04 -5.90
CA PRO A 63 -2.70 4.44 -5.30
C PRO A 63 -3.06 4.98 -3.91
N ASP A 64 -2.08 5.42 -3.14
CA ASP A 64 -2.34 6.09 -1.86
C ASP A 64 -2.83 7.54 -2.06
N PHE A 65 -2.23 8.26 -2.99
CA PHE A 65 -2.64 9.64 -3.27
C PHE A 65 -4.08 9.74 -3.73
N ILE A 66 -4.56 8.79 -4.53
CA ILE A 66 -5.94 8.81 -5.01
C ILE A 66 -6.99 8.45 -3.94
N LYS A 67 -6.58 7.95 -2.76
CA LYS A 67 -7.50 7.79 -1.62
C LYS A 67 -8.12 9.12 -1.17
N SER A 68 -7.42 10.23 -1.40
CA SER A 68 -7.90 11.58 -1.11
C SER A 68 -8.70 12.21 -2.26
N ASP A 69 -8.94 11.49 -3.36
CA ASP A 69 -9.75 11.96 -4.47
C ASP A 69 -11.20 12.19 -4.04
N THR A 70 -11.64 13.45 -4.12
CA THR A 70 -12.98 13.86 -3.70
C THR A 70 -14.07 13.46 -4.69
N THR A 71 -13.72 13.03 -5.90
CA THR A 71 -14.70 12.57 -6.91
C THR A 71 -15.28 11.21 -6.55
N GLY A 72 -14.60 10.45 -5.69
CA GLY A 72 -14.98 9.09 -5.32
C GLY A 72 -14.72 8.03 -6.41
N ALA A 73 -14.06 8.40 -7.51
CA ALA A 73 -13.77 7.49 -8.62
C ALA A 73 -12.98 6.24 -8.21
N TRP A 74 -12.19 6.33 -7.13
CA TRP A 74 -11.32 5.26 -6.64
C TRP A 74 -11.72 4.74 -5.25
N LYS A 75 -12.92 5.08 -4.76
CA LYS A 75 -13.38 4.67 -3.43
C LYS A 75 -13.30 3.16 -3.20
N GLN A 76 -13.59 2.36 -4.23
CA GLN A 76 -13.52 0.91 -4.18
C GLN A 76 -12.10 0.37 -3.96
N ALA A 77 -11.07 1.15 -4.30
CA ALA A 77 -9.69 0.71 -4.15
C ALA A 77 -9.17 0.79 -2.70
N SER A 78 -9.91 1.40 -1.79
CA SER A 78 -9.50 1.53 -0.39
C SER A 78 -9.27 0.19 0.31
N SER A 79 -10.03 -0.86 -0.05
CA SER A 79 -9.87 -2.21 0.50
C SER A 79 -8.76 -3.03 -0.17
N TRP A 80 -8.14 -2.55 -1.26
CA TRP A 80 -7.15 -3.30 -2.02
C TRP A 80 -5.77 -3.35 -1.35
N HIS A 81 -5.55 -2.50 -0.36
CA HIS A 81 -4.25 -2.29 0.28
C HIS A 81 -3.95 -3.28 1.40
N TYR A 82 -4.95 -4.01 1.88
CA TYR A 82 -4.78 -4.93 3.02
C TYR A 82 -5.74 -6.12 2.93
N VAL A 83 -5.45 -7.11 3.74
CA VAL A 83 -6.37 -8.19 4.09
C VAL A 83 -6.20 -8.50 5.58
N ASN A 84 -7.29 -8.45 6.34
CA ASN A 84 -7.30 -8.81 7.74
C ASN A 84 -7.94 -10.19 7.90
N ILE A 85 -7.23 -11.09 8.57
CA ILE A 85 -7.62 -12.48 8.75
C ILE A 85 -7.65 -12.80 10.24
N ASP A 86 -8.69 -13.48 10.69
CA ASP A 86 -8.73 -13.96 12.05
C ASP A 86 -7.65 -15.04 12.30
N PRO A 87 -7.10 -15.12 13.52
CA PRO A 87 -6.12 -16.12 13.86
C PRO A 87 -6.62 -17.53 13.51
N GLN A 88 -5.78 -18.31 12.85
CA GLN A 88 -6.08 -19.69 12.46
C GLN A 88 -5.14 -20.66 13.17
N THR A 89 -5.61 -21.89 13.38
CA THR A 89 -4.86 -22.92 14.07
C THR A 89 -3.72 -23.53 13.25
N ASP A 90 -3.90 -23.54 11.92
CA ASP A 90 -2.93 -24.08 10.98
C ASP A 90 -3.01 -23.40 9.60
N PHE A 91 -2.06 -23.73 8.74
CA PHE A 91 -1.96 -23.15 7.40
C PHE A 91 -3.17 -23.48 6.51
N LYS A 92 -3.75 -24.69 6.63
CA LYS A 92 -4.90 -25.09 5.82
C LYS A 92 -6.14 -24.28 6.18
N ALA A 93 -6.39 -24.07 7.47
CA ALA A 93 -7.46 -23.23 7.96
C ALA A 93 -7.25 -21.77 7.55
N PHE A 94 -6.02 -21.26 7.61
CA PHE A 94 -5.66 -19.95 7.12
C PHE A 94 -5.96 -19.79 5.61
N GLU A 95 -5.54 -20.75 4.79
CA GLU A 95 -5.77 -20.72 3.34
C GLU A 95 -7.27 -20.76 2.99
N GLN A 96 -8.04 -21.60 3.70
CA GLN A 96 -9.48 -21.68 3.54
C GLN A 96 -10.17 -20.35 3.91
N ASN A 97 -9.81 -19.75 5.03
CA ASN A 97 -10.35 -18.46 5.47
C ASN A 97 -10.01 -17.34 4.47
N LEU A 98 -8.76 -17.30 4.00
CA LEU A 98 -8.33 -16.33 3.01
C LEU A 98 -9.13 -16.44 1.69
N LYS A 99 -9.37 -17.66 1.21
CA LYS A 99 -10.16 -17.93 0.00
C LYS A 99 -11.65 -17.65 0.19
N ALA A 100 -12.17 -17.79 1.39
CA ALA A 100 -13.57 -17.55 1.72
C ALA A 100 -13.91 -16.07 1.90
N GLN A 101 -12.92 -15.19 2.01
CA GLN A 101 -13.17 -13.76 2.16
C GLN A 101 -13.91 -13.19 0.95
N ALA A 102 -15.03 -12.56 1.21
CA ALA A 102 -15.83 -11.92 0.17
C ALA A 102 -15.31 -10.52 -0.16
N GLY A 103 -15.34 -10.18 -1.45
CA GLY A 103 -15.05 -8.84 -1.94
C GLY A 103 -13.59 -8.55 -2.28
N PRO A 104 -13.33 -7.35 -2.78
CA PRO A 104 -11.99 -6.94 -3.18
C PRO A 104 -11.09 -6.68 -1.95
N SER A 105 -9.94 -7.31 -1.94
CA SER A 105 -8.91 -7.20 -0.90
C SER A 105 -7.53 -7.29 -1.54
N LEU A 106 -6.47 -7.04 -0.80
CA LEU A 106 -5.10 -7.22 -1.25
C LEU A 106 -4.91 -8.58 -1.94
N TYR A 107 -5.39 -9.65 -1.32
CA TYR A 107 -5.28 -11.01 -1.87
C TYR A 107 -5.96 -11.19 -3.23
N THR A 108 -7.22 -10.76 -3.35
CA THR A 108 -7.98 -10.92 -4.59
C THR A 108 -7.46 -10.01 -5.70
N GLN A 109 -6.99 -8.80 -5.36
CA GLN A 109 -6.55 -7.82 -6.33
C GLN A 109 -5.20 -8.16 -6.97
N VAL A 110 -4.28 -8.83 -6.29
CA VAL A 110 -3.05 -9.33 -6.90
C VAL A 110 -3.37 -10.19 -8.15
N ASN A 111 -4.34 -11.09 -8.04
CA ASN A 111 -4.75 -11.96 -9.15
C ASN A 111 -5.53 -11.19 -10.23
N THR A 112 -6.48 -10.35 -9.83
CA THR A 112 -7.32 -9.56 -10.75
C THR A 112 -6.47 -8.63 -11.62
N LEU A 113 -5.62 -7.82 -11.00
CA LEU A 113 -4.75 -6.88 -11.71
C LEU A 113 -3.71 -7.59 -12.59
N SER A 114 -3.14 -8.70 -12.10
CA SER A 114 -2.23 -9.54 -12.92
C SER A 114 -2.92 -10.10 -14.16
N SER A 115 -4.19 -10.47 -14.07
CA SER A 115 -4.99 -10.95 -15.20
C SER A 115 -5.30 -9.83 -16.18
N GLN A 116 -5.70 -8.65 -15.69
CA GLN A 116 -5.95 -7.47 -16.53
C GLN A 116 -4.73 -7.02 -17.32
N ILE A 117 -3.53 -7.05 -16.71
CA ILE A 117 -2.29 -6.69 -17.41
C ILE A 117 -1.99 -7.66 -18.55
N LYS A 118 -2.34 -8.94 -18.42
CA LYS A 118 -2.09 -9.99 -19.42
C LYS A 118 -3.15 -10.02 -20.52
N ASP A 119 -4.37 -9.56 -20.23
CA ASP A 119 -5.48 -9.61 -21.16
C ASP A 119 -5.31 -8.55 -22.27
N LYS A 120 -5.23 -9.02 -23.51
CA LYS A 120 -5.10 -8.16 -24.69
C LYS A 120 -6.37 -7.37 -25.02
N ASN A 121 -7.53 -7.77 -24.49
CA ASN A 121 -8.79 -7.08 -24.67
C ASN A 121 -8.94 -5.90 -23.69
N THR A 122 -8.16 -5.86 -22.63
CA THR A 122 -8.11 -4.73 -21.70
C THR A 122 -7.42 -3.54 -22.37
N SER A 123 -8.01 -2.34 -22.26
CA SER A 123 -7.44 -1.14 -22.86
C SER A 123 -6.02 -0.84 -22.35
N GLU A 124 -5.19 -0.18 -23.16
CA GLU A 124 -3.84 0.19 -22.74
C GLU A 124 -3.86 1.07 -21.48
N LYS A 125 -4.81 1.98 -21.38
CA LYS A 125 -5.02 2.83 -20.20
C LYS A 125 -5.30 1.99 -18.95
N ASP A 126 -6.22 1.03 -19.05
CA ASP A 126 -6.60 0.20 -17.89
C ASP A 126 -5.48 -0.78 -17.51
N ARG A 127 -4.74 -1.29 -18.49
CA ARG A 127 -3.54 -2.11 -18.25
C ARG A 127 -2.44 -1.31 -17.52
N LYS A 128 -2.22 -0.04 -17.91
CA LYS A 128 -1.29 0.87 -17.21
C LYS A 128 -1.74 1.09 -15.77
N ILE A 129 -3.01 1.38 -15.54
CA ILE A 129 -3.59 1.56 -14.20
C ILE A 129 -3.45 0.29 -13.38
N ALA A 130 -3.79 -0.88 -13.96
CA ALA A 130 -3.64 -2.16 -13.30
C ALA A 130 -2.17 -2.44 -12.90
N LEU A 131 -1.21 -2.08 -13.74
CA LEU A 131 0.21 -2.20 -13.42
C LEU A 131 0.62 -1.28 -12.26
N ILE A 132 0.17 -0.03 -12.26
CA ILE A 132 0.46 0.93 -11.18
C ILE A 132 -0.08 0.42 -9.84
N PHE A 133 -1.33 -0.05 -9.81
CA PHE A 133 -1.89 -0.69 -8.62
C PHE A 133 -1.13 -1.94 -8.21
N LEU A 134 -0.78 -2.81 -9.16
CA LEU A 134 -0.06 -4.05 -8.84
C LEU A 134 1.31 -3.76 -8.20
N ILE A 135 2.05 -2.78 -8.71
CA ILE A 135 3.33 -2.37 -8.11
C ILE A 135 3.14 -1.96 -6.65
N HIS A 136 2.12 -1.15 -6.37
CA HIS A 136 1.82 -0.64 -5.05
C HIS A 136 1.42 -1.76 -4.09
N ILE A 137 0.39 -2.55 -4.45
CA ILE A 137 -0.14 -3.61 -3.56
C ILE A 137 0.85 -4.77 -3.35
N MET A 138 1.81 -4.97 -4.24
CA MET A 138 2.91 -5.90 -3.98
C MET A 138 3.86 -5.36 -2.90
N GLY A 139 4.00 -4.05 -2.79
CA GLY A 139 4.64 -3.40 -1.65
C GLY A 139 3.85 -3.62 -0.37
N ASP A 140 2.54 -3.39 -0.41
CA ASP A 140 1.65 -3.63 0.72
C ASP A 140 1.70 -5.09 1.20
N LEU A 141 1.71 -6.04 0.26
CA LEU A 141 1.82 -7.47 0.57
C LEU A 141 3.11 -7.83 1.32
N ALA A 142 4.18 -7.08 1.09
CA ALA A 142 5.46 -7.27 1.77
C ALA A 142 5.48 -6.66 3.19
N GLN A 143 4.49 -5.84 3.55
CA GLN A 143 4.35 -5.26 4.88
C GLN A 143 3.54 -6.22 5.77
N PRO A 144 4.11 -6.78 6.85
CA PRO A 144 3.48 -7.85 7.62
C PRO A 144 2.08 -7.50 8.16
N LEU A 145 1.84 -6.23 8.51
CA LEU A 145 0.58 -5.80 9.11
C LEU A 145 -0.52 -5.50 8.08
N HIS A 146 -0.20 -5.49 6.79
CA HIS A 146 -1.19 -5.46 5.70
C HIS A 146 -1.83 -6.82 5.42
N VAL A 147 -1.19 -7.90 5.88
CA VAL A 147 -1.78 -9.23 6.01
C VAL A 147 -1.93 -9.51 7.50
N GLY A 148 -2.73 -8.69 8.16
CA GLY A 148 -2.80 -8.58 9.59
C GLY A 148 -3.98 -9.32 10.21
N ARG A 149 -4.18 -9.10 11.52
CA ARG A 149 -5.27 -9.66 12.30
C ARG A 149 -6.47 -8.72 12.26
N ALA A 150 -7.67 -9.27 12.14
CA ALA A 150 -8.90 -8.49 12.12
C ALA A 150 -9.16 -7.79 13.47
N GLU A 151 -8.84 -8.46 14.58
CA GLU A 151 -9.08 -7.98 15.95
C GLU A 151 -8.37 -6.67 16.29
N ASP A 152 -7.15 -6.48 15.78
CA ASP A 152 -6.32 -5.30 16.02
C ASP A 152 -6.19 -4.38 14.79
N LEU A 153 -6.91 -4.69 13.71
CA LEU A 153 -6.88 -3.97 12.44
C LEU A 153 -5.46 -3.86 11.88
N GLY A 154 -4.75 -5.00 11.82
CA GLY A 154 -3.38 -5.02 11.35
C GLY A 154 -2.44 -4.17 12.22
N GLY A 155 -2.58 -4.20 13.53
CA GLY A 155 -1.76 -3.45 14.48
C GLY A 155 -2.14 -1.98 14.68
N ASN A 156 -3.19 -1.47 14.00
CA ASN A 156 -3.62 -0.09 14.19
C ASN A 156 -4.17 0.18 15.60
N LYS A 157 -4.71 -0.84 16.28
CA LYS A 157 -5.20 -0.74 17.66
C LYS A 157 -4.11 -0.99 18.71
N ILE A 158 -2.91 -1.36 18.31
CA ILE A 158 -1.79 -1.62 19.22
C ILE A 158 -1.00 -0.33 19.44
N ASN A 159 -1.23 0.30 20.58
CA ASN A 159 -0.48 1.51 20.95
C ASN A 159 0.94 1.15 21.36
N VAL A 160 1.90 1.88 20.83
CA VAL A 160 3.34 1.74 21.13
C VAL A 160 3.99 3.11 21.35
N THR A 161 5.17 3.09 21.95
CA THR A 161 6.05 4.26 21.99
C THR A 161 7.29 3.95 21.13
N TYR A 162 7.55 4.80 20.14
CA TYR A 162 8.68 4.67 19.23
C TYR A 162 9.57 5.92 19.33
N PHE A 163 10.80 5.76 19.82
CA PHE A 163 11.71 6.87 20.13
C PHE A 163 11.07 8.01 20.94
N GLY A 164 10.26 7.66 21.94
CA GLY A 164 9.58 8.63 22.82
C GLY A 164 8.24 9.16 22.27
N GLU A 165 7.90 8.92 21.03
CA GLU A 165 6.63 9.33 20.42
C GLU A 165 5.55 8.26 20.56
N LYS A 166 4.36 8.65 21.02
CA LYS A 166 3.19 7.76 21.05
C LYS A 166 2.66 7.57 19.63
N THR A 167 2.45 6.32 19.25
CA THR A 167 1.96 5.93 17.94
C THR A 167 1.27 4.57 18.02
N ASN A 168 0.96 3.94 16.89
CA ASN A 168 0.51 2.54 16.83
C ASN A 168 1.54 1.68 16.09
N LEU A 169 1.44 0.37 16.28
CA LEU A 169 2.36 -0.60 15.69
C LEU A 169 2.35 -0.55 14.16
N HIS A 170 1.17 -0.40 13.55
CA HIS A 170 1.03 -0.29 12.09
C HIS A 170 1.85 0.88 11.53
N SER A 171 1.69 2.08 12.11
CA SER A 171 2.43 3.28 11.67
C SER A 171 3.95 3.17 11.86
N VAL A 172 4.41 2.38 12.83
CA VAL A 172 5.85 2.11 12.99
C VAL A 172 6.37 1.32 11.79
N TRP A 173 5.66 0.28 11.38
CA TRP A 173 6.04 -0.53 10.23
C TRP A 173 5.89 0.20 8.90
N ASP A 174 4.84 1.00 8.72
CA ASP A 174 4.57 1.70 7.47
C ASP A 174 5.65 2.72 7.10
N GLY A 175 6.14 3.48 8.07
CA GLY A 175 7.05 4.56 7.75
C GLY A 175 8.18 4.74 8.74
N LYS A 176 7.87 4.78 10.05
CA LYS A 176 8.85 5.22 11.04
C LYS A 176 10.12 4.37 11.08
N LEU A 177 10.04 3.05 10.83
CA LEU A 177 11.20 2.16 10.73
C LEU A 177 12.10 2.53 9.55
N VAL A 178 11.52 2.80 8.39
CA VAL A 178 12.27 3.11 7.16
C VAL A 178 12.79 4.55 7.21
N ASP A 179 11.93 5.50 7.58
CA ASP A 179 12.27 6.92 7.58
C ASP A 179 13.30 7.28 8.67
N SER A 180 13.34 6.53 9.80
CA SER A 180 14.34 6.70 10.83
C SER A 180 15.75 6.27 10.41
N GLN A 181 15.87 5.48 9.35
CA GLN A 181 17.14 5.05 8.76
C GLN A 181 17.55 6.02 7.66
N ASN A 182 18.03 7.23 8.00
CA ASN A 182 18.41 8.31 7.05
C ASN A 182 19.35 7.88 5.90
N THR A 183 19.82 6.65 5.88
CA THR A 183 20.74 6.09 4.89
C THR A 183 20.13 5.02 4.00
N ALA A 184 18.92 4.52 4.32
CA ALA A 184 18.37 3.34 3.65
C ALA A 184 18.16 3.54 2.15
N THR A 185 17.68 4.70 1.73
CA THR A 185 17.37 4.95 0.31
C THR A 185 18.63 5.04 -0.56
N GLN A 186 19.71 5.61 -0.06
CA GLN A 186 20.96 5.73 -0.82
C GLN A 186 21.75 4.42 -0.88
N ASN A 187 21.73 3.63 0.19
CA ASN A 187 22.49 2.38 0.27
C ASN A 187 21.81 1.19 -0.40
N ILE A 188 20.46 1.17 -0.47
CA ILE A 188 19.70 0.08 -1.13
C ILE A 188 19.74 0.24 -2.67
N LEU A 189 19.88 1.46 -3.16
CA LEU A 189 19.93 1.74 -4.61
C LEU A 189 21.32 1.60 -5.21
N SER A 190 22.35 1.30 -4.41
CA SER A 190 23.74 1.13 -4.85
C SER A 190 24.13 -0.33 -5.19
N PHE A 191 23.19 -1.28 -5.20
CA PHE A 191 23.41 -2.68 -5.59
C PHE A 191 22.96 -2.99 -6.99
#